data_4bb05a1bdedc85ef584df7a0416af736
#
_entry.id   4bb05a1bdedc85ef584df7a0416af736
#
_cell.length_a   1.000
_cell.length_b   1.000
_cell.length_c   1.000
_cell.angle_alpha   90.00
_cell.angle_beta   90.00
_cell.angle_gamma   90.00
#
_symmetry.space_group_name_H-M   'P 1'
#
loop_
_entity.id
_entity.type
_entity.pdbx_description
1 polymer ?
#
loop_
_entity_poly.entity_id
_entity_poly.type
_entity_poly.pdbx_seq_one_letter_code
_entity_poly.pdbx_strand_id
1 'polypeptide(L)'
;MELELNNVVKNYGKKFAVNGLNIVFKPGVYGILGPNGAGKSTTMRMVCTIEKPEKGSITYNGSDIYTMGGEYRNKIGYVPQKAGYYPDYTAKMFLKYIAGLKGIKNEEKVIKECLGIVNLWDVRDKKLREFSGGMKQRISIAQSLLNNPEILILDEPTTGLDPDERMNLKNLISSFSDEKIIIFATHIVSDVEDIAGRVVILDKGIIKINEETRMLINNTKIKVWQCNLKDAKEVNSIKNNYKTSKVQYHNGTADVRVISSVKPYENAVLVQAGLEEVYKEFIN
;
A
#
# COMPACT_ATOMS: atom_id res chain seq x y z
N MET A 1 -11.59 16.68 6.53
CA MET A 1 -11.71 15.43 5.75
C MET A 1 -11.26 14.29 6.65
N GLU A 2 -12.16 13.33 6.88
CA GLU A 2 -11.92 12.21 7.81
C GLU A 2 -12.72 10.99 7.35
N LEU A 3 -12.06 9.83 7.28
CA LEU A 3 -12.68 8.53 7.01
C LEU A 3 -12.49 7.65 8.24
N GLU A 4 -13.58 7.19 8.85
CA GLU A 4 -13.55 6.40 10.09
C GLU A 4 -14.15 5.01 9.87
N LEU A 5 -13.44 4.00 10.35
CA LEU A 5 -13.91 2.63 10.51
C LEU A 5 -14.13 2.40 12.00
N ASN A 6 -15.34 2.02 12.38
CA ASN A 6 -15.73 1.80 13.78
C ASN A 6 -16.25 0.37 13.96
N ASN A 7 -15.48 -0.44 14.69
CA ASN A 7 -15.75 -1.84 15.01
C ASN A 7 -16.15 -2.69 13.79
N VAL A 8 -15.47 -2.49 12.66
CA VAL A 8 -15.79 -3.10 11.37
C VAL A 8 -15.46 -4.59 11.38
N VAL A 9 -16.43 -5.43 11.02
CA VAL A 9 -16.29 -6.89 10.94
C VAL A 9 -16.74 -7.39 9.59
N LYS A 10 -15.98 -8.33 9.00
CA LYS A 10 -16.32 -9.03 7.77
C LYS A 10 -15.90 -10.49 7.82
N ASN A 11 -16.84 -11.38 7.52
CA ASN A 11 -16.61 -12.82 7.47
C ASN A 11 -16.79 -13.36 6.05
N TYR A 12 -16.07 -14.43 5.74
CA TYR A 12 -16.34 -15.30 4.60
C TYR A 12 -16.53 -16.73 5.12
N GLY A 13 -17.79 -17.13 5.27
CA GLY A 13 -18.14 -18.38 5.93
C GLY A 13 -17.71 -18.39 7.40
N LYS A 14 -16.85 -19.34 7.78
CA LYS A 14 -16.34 -19.44 9.16
C LYS A 14 -15.10 -18.60 9.46
N LYS A 15 -14.52 -17.95 8.43
CA LYS A 15 -13.25 -17.22 8.57
C LYS A 15 -13.51 -15.72 8.66
N PHE A 16 -13.04 -15.10 9.75
CA PHE A 16 -12.96 -13.64 9.84
C PHE A 16 -11.87 -13.13 8.90
N ALA A 17 -12.27 -12.31 7.94
CA ALA A 17 -11.34 -11.58 7.08
C ALA A 17 -10.96 -10.23 7.74
N VAL A 18 -11.92 -9.64 8.45
CA VAL A 18 -11.76 -8.40 9.22
C VAL A 18 -12.53 -8.59 10.53
N ASN A 19 -11.90 -8.26 11.66
CA ASN A 19 -12.44 -8.54 12.99
C ASN A 19 -12.26 -7.35 13.94
N GLY A 20 -13.24 -6.46 13.95
CA GLY A 20 -13.30 -5.31 14.87
C GLY A 20 -12.29 -4.21 14.55
N LEU A 21 -12.13 -3.83 13.26
CA LEU A 21 -11.23 -2.75 12.89
C LEU A 21 -11.76 -1.40 13.40
N ASN A 22 -10.88 -0.66 14.08
CA ASN A 22 -11.08 0.70 14.50
C ASN A 22 -9.93 1.55 14.02
N ILE A 23 -10.18 2.50 13.12
CA ILE A 23 -9.17 3.40 12.57
C ILE A 23 -9.80 4.66 12.01
N VAL A 24 -9.10 5.78 12.17
CA VAL A 24 -9.43 7.08 11.58
C VAL A 24 -8.32 7.47 10.62
N PHE A 25 -8.69 7.74 9.38
CA PHE A 25 -7.81 8.27 8.33
C PHE A 25 -8.08 9.76 8.14
N LYS A 26 -7.00 10.54 8.12
CA LYS A 26 -6.98 11.99 7.82
C LYS A 26 -6.07 12.21 6.61
N PRO A 27 -5.98 13.42 6.03
CA PRO A 27 -5.02 13.68 4.94
C PRO A 27 -3.62 13.18 5.28
N GLY A 28 -2.99 12.49 4.34
CA GLY A 28 -1.69 11.83 4.50
C GLY A 28 -1.65 10.45 3.87
N VAL A 29 -0.48 9.84 3.85
CA VAL A 29 -0.25 8.48 3.33
C VAL A 29 -0.24 7.46 4.46
N TYR A 30 -1.15 6.50 4.40
CA TYR A 30 -1.25 5.35 5.30
C TYR A 30 -0.79 4.09 4.59
N GLY A 31 0.31 3.51 5.05
CA GLY A 31 0.80 2.22 4.57
C GLY A 31 0.15 1.08 5.34
N ILE A 32 -0.67 0.26 4.69
CA ILE A 32 -1.23 -0.95 5.30
C ILE A 32 -0.36 -2.14 4.96
N LEU A 33 0.38 -2.64 5.94
CA LEU A 33 1.22 -3.82 5.85
C LEU A 33 0.51 -5.04 6.42
N GLY A 34 0.77 -6.20 5.86
CA GLY A 34 0.30 -7.47 6.38
C GLY A 34 0.50 -8.61 5.38
N PRO A 35 0.55 -9.86 5.83
CA PRO A 35 0.67 -11.01 4.95
C PRO A 35 -0.56 -11.20 4.07
N ASN A 36 -0.46 -12.10 3.11
CA ASN A 36 -1.62 -12.49 2.29
C ASN A 36 -2.72 -13.08 3.19
N GLY A 37 -3.95 -12.60 2.99
CA GLY A 37 -5.08 -12.98 3.83
C GLY A 37 -5.20 -12.24 5.16
N ALA A 38 -4.37 -11.22 5.42
CA ALA A 38 -4.48 -10.39 6.63
C ALA A 38 -5.75 -9.52 6.69
N GLY A 39 -6.48 -9.35 5.58
CA GLY A 39 -7.69 -8.54 5.50
C GLY A 39 -7.52 -7.21 4.75
N LYS A 40 -6.32 -6.89 4.22
CA LYS A 40 -6.03 -5.63 3.52
C LYS A 40 -7.04 -5.33 2.40
N SER A 41 -7.09 -6.18 1.37
CA SER A 41 -7.99 -5.98 0.22
C SER A 41 -9.47 -6.02 0.61
N THR A 42 -9.85 -6.82 1.61
CA THR A 42 -11.23 -6.83 2.15
C THR A 42 -11.58 -5.49 2.77
N THR A 43 -10.67 -4.92 3.58
CA THR A 43 -10.86 -3.58 4.17
C THR A 43 -11.02 -2.53 3.08
N MET A 44 -10.16 -2.55 2.06
CA MET A 44 -10.24 -1.60 0.95
C MET A 44 -11.53 -1.74 0.14
N ARG A 45 -12.00 -2.97 -0.12
CA ARG A 45 -13.26 -3.22 -0.83
C ARG A 45 -14.47 -2.70 -0.05
N MET A 46 -14.45 -2.79 1.28
CA MET A 46 -15.49 -2.18 2.13
C MET A 46 -15.43 -0.65 2.07
N VAL A 47 -14.26 -0.05 2.16
CA VAL A 47 -14.08 1.40 2.02
C VAL A 47 -14.50 1.88 0.63
N CYS A 48 -14.26 1.08 -0.41
CA CYS A 48 -14.73 1.39 -1.78
C CYS A 48 -16.23 1.12 -2.00
N THR A 49 -16.99 0.75 -0.99
CA THR A 49 -18.41 0.35 -1.08
C THR A 49 -18.69 -0.83 -2.02
N ILE A 50 -17.67 -1.62 -2.36
CA ILE A 50 -17.80 -2.84 -3.17
C ILE A 50 -18.41 -3.97 -2.31
N GLU A 51 -18.06 -4.00 -1.03
CA GLU A 51 -18.62 -4.93 -0.05
C GLU A 51 -19.12 -4.13 1.18
N LYS A 52 -20.13 -4.70 1.87
CA LYS A 52 -20.58 -4.13 3.15
C LYS A 52 -19.99 -4.92 4.31
N PRO A 53 -19.65 -4.25 5.44
CA PRO A 53 -19.35 -4.93 6.69
C PRO A 53 -20.60 -5.67 7.21
N GLU A 54 -20.37 -6.71 8.00
CA GLU A 54 -21.45 -7.42 8.71
C GLU A 54 -21.78 -6.75 10.03
N LYS A 55 -20.80 -6.09 10.65
CA LYS A 55 -20.94 -5.29 11.86
C LYS A 55 -20.06 -4.05 11.79
N GLY A 56 -20.38 -3.06 12.61
CA GLY A 56 -19.69 -1.79 12.62
C GLY A 56 -20.15 -0.84 11.54
N SER A 57 -19.49 0.28 11.42
CA SER A 57 -19.82 1.35 10.47
C SER A 57 -18.56 1.91 9.83
N ILE A 58 -18.70 2.44 8.61
CA ILE A 58 -17.67 3.22 7.93
C ILE A 58 -18.29 4.57 7.59
N THR A 59 -17.69 5.64 8.09
CA THR A 59 -18.20 7.00 7.90
C THR A 59 -17.16 7.88 7.22
N TYR A 60 -17.66 8.82 6.42
CA TYR A 60 -16.88 9.88 5.84
C TYR A 60 -17.43 11.23 6.32
N ASN A 61 -16.60 12.02 7.02
CA ASN A 61 -17.00 13.25 7.69
C ASN A 61 -18.28 13.07 8.56
N GLY A 62 -18.38 11.94 9.27
CA GLY A 62 -19.51 11.59 10.14
C GLY A 62 -20.72 10.98 9.43
N SER A 63 -20.77 10.95 8.09
CA SER A 63 -21.87 10.34 7.33
C SER A 63 -21.55 8.91 6.89
N ASP A 64 -22.50 7.99 7.01
CA ASP A 64 -22.32 6.60 6.57
C ASP A 64 -22.11 6.52 5.05
N ILE A 65 -21.00 5.89 4.63
CA ILE A 65 -20.60 5.85 3.22
C ILE A 65 -21.57 5.06 2.32
N TYR A 66 -22.32 4.12 2.88
CA TYR A 66 -23.27 3.33 2.11
C TYR A 66 -24.58 4.08 1.88
N THR A 67 -24.96 4.98 2.81
CA THR A 67 -26.10 5.87 2.63
C THR A 67 -25.80 7.03 1.68
N MET A 68 -24.56 7.54 1.69
CA MET A 68 -24.11 8.57 0.73
C MET A 68 -24.10 8.05 -0.72
N GLY A 69 -23.88 6.76 -0.91
CA GLY A 69 -23.97 6.11 -2.22
C GLY A 69 -23.08 6.73 -3.30
N GLY A 70 -23.67 7.29 -4.35
CA GLY A 70 -22.95 7.91 -5.48
C GLY A 70 -22.11 9.13 -5.09
N GLU A 71 -22.57 9.92 -4.13
CA GLU A 71 -21.83 11.09 -3.64
C GLU A 71 -20.47 10.66 -3.05
N TYR A 72 -20.46 9.65 -2.20
CA TYR A 72 -19.20 9.12 -1.64
C TYR A 72 -18.31 8.51 -2.73
N ARG A 73 -18.91 7.72 -3.66
CA ARG A 73 -18.12 7.11 -4.75
C ARG A 73 -17.44 8.14 -5.66
N ASN A 74 -17.98 9.35 -5.76
CA ASN A 74 -17.33 10.45 -6.48
C ASN A 74 -16.12 11.02 -5.73
N LYS A 75 -16.01 10.78 -4.43
CA LYS A 75 -14.88 11.24 -3.60
C LYS A 75 -13.75 10.25 -3.53
N ILE A 76 -13.91 9.05 -4.08
CA ILE A 76 -12.88 7.99 -4.04
C ILE A 76 -12.28 7.71 -5.42
N GLY A 77 -10.97 7.48 -5.43
CA GLY A 77 -10.21 6.86 -6.51
C GLY A 77 -9.72 5.50 -6.04
N TYR A 78 -9.94 4.46 -6.83
CA TYR A 78 -9.52 3.11 -6.47
C TYR A 78 -8.67 2.49 -7.57
N VAL A 79 -7.50 1.99 -7.19
CA VAL A 79 -6.60 1.19 -8.01
C VAL A 79 -6.55 -0.22 -7.43
N PRO A 80 -7.24 -1.19 -8.03
CA PRO A 80 -7.25 -2.57 -7.55
C PRO A 80 -5.93 -3.27 -7.90
N GLN A 81 -5.59 -4.33 -7.17
CA GLN A 81 -4.41 -5.18 -7.42
C GLN A 81 -4.34 -5.71 -8.86
N LYS A 82 -5.50 -6.01 -9.45
CA LYS A 82 -5.62 -6.39 -10.87
C LYS A 82 -6.59 -5.43 -11.52
N ALA A 83 -6.05 -4.46 -12.22
CA ALA A 83 -6.87 -3.53 -13.01
C ALA A 83 -7.39 -4.21 -14.28
N GLY A 84 -8.71 -4.08 -14.51
CA GLY A 84 -9.33 -4.43 -15.79
C GLY A 84 -9.16 -3.28 -16.77
N TYR A 85 -8.73 -3.57 -17.97
CA TYR A 85 -8.69 -2.62 -19.08
C TYR A 85 -9.03 -3.32 -20.40
N TYR A 86 -9.45 -2.53 -21.39
CA TYR A 86 -9.78 -3.01 -22.74
C TYR A 86 -8.51 -2.96 -23.60
N PRO A 87 -7.90 -4.11 -23.95
CA PRO A 87 -6.58 -4.15 -24.62
C PRO A 87 -6.52 -3.36 -25.93
N ASP A 88 -7.62 -3.30 -26.67
CA ASP A 88 -7.71 -2.63 -27.95
C ASP A 88 -8.07 -1.14 -27.88
N TYR A 89 -8.40 -0.61 -26.69
CA TYR A 89 -8.59 0.81 -26.49
C TYR A 89 -7.24 1.52 -26.42
N THR A 90 -7.19 2.75 -26.94
CA THR A 90 -6.08 3.64 -26.62
C THR A 90 -6.20 4.16 -25.19
N ALA A 91 -5.12 4.68 -24.60
CA ALA A 91 -5.17 5.26 -23.26
C ALA A 91 -6.23 6.38 -23.19
N LYS A 92 -6.28 7.26 -24.21
CA LYS A 92 -7.28 8.31 -24.28
C LYS A 92 -8.71 7.76 -24.37
N MET A 93 -8.96 6.75 -25.21
CA MET A 93 -10.29 6.12 -25.35
C MET A 93 -10.71 5.45 -24.05
N PHE A 94 -9.81 4.78 -23.36
CA PHE A 94 -10.09 4.15 -22.08
C PHE A 94 -10.51 5.16 -21.02
N LEU A 95 -9.74 6.25 -20.86
CA LEU A 95 -10.10 7.29 -19.90
C LEU A 95 -11.40 8.01 -20.29
N LYS A 96 -11.64 8.21 -21.60
CA LYS A 96 -12.90 8.78 -22.08
C LYS A 96 -14.11 7.91 -21.74
N TYR A 97 -13.97 6.59 -21.91
CA TYR A 97 -15.00 5.62 -21.50
C TYR A 97 -15.30 5.69 -19.99
N ILE A 98 -14.25 5.70 -19.16
CA ILE A 98 -14.41 5.80 -17.69
C ILE A 98 -15.00 7.17 -17.29
N ALA A 99 -14.55 8.26 -17.91
CA ALA A 99 -15.08 9.61 -17.65
C ALA A 99 -16.57 9.69 -17.96
N GLY A 100 -17.02 9.07 -19.07
CA GLY A 100 -18.42 8.95 -19.42
C GLY A 100 -19.23 8.20 -18.38
N LEU A 101 -18.72 7.05 -17.87
CA LEU A 101 -19.39 6.29 -16.81
C LEU A 101 -19.49 7.07 -15.49
N LYS A 102 -18.53 7.97 -15.21
CA LYS A 102 -18.52 8.83 -14.03
C LYS A 102 -19.31 10.14 -14.22
N GLY A 103 -19.81 10.42 -15.41
CA GLY A 103 -20.54 11.67 -15.73
C GLY A 103 -19.66 12.93 -15.65
N ILE A 104 -18.35 12.80 -15.96
CA ILE A 104 -17.38 13.90 -15.87
C ILE A 104 -17.66 14.92 -16.99
N LYS A 105 -17.85 16.18 -16.59
CA LYS A 105 -17.95 17.31 -17.52
C LYS A 105 -16.55 17.75 -17.95
N ASN A 106 -16.43 18.29 -19.18
CA ASN A 106 -15.14 18.74 -19.76
C ASN A 106 -14.07 17.63 -19.78
N GLU A 107 -14.48 16.40 -20.12
CA GLU A 107 -13.67 15.18 -20.08
C GLU A 107 -12.32 15.34 -20.77
N GLU A 108 -12.24 16.01 -21.93
CA GLU A 108 -11.00 16.18 -22.70
C GLU A 108 -9.92 16.92 -21.89
N LYS A 109 -10.29 17.96 -21.14
CA LYS A 109 -9.38 18.70 -20.26
C LYS A 109 -8.89 17.81 -19.13
N VAL A 110 -9.82 17.15 -18.44
CA VAL A 110 -9.53 16.26 -17.31
C VAL A 110 -8.63 15.09 -17.74
N ILE A 111 -8.93 14.46 -18.88
CA ILE A 111 -8.11 13.36 -19.42
C ILE A 111 -6.70 13.84 -19.71
N LYS A 112 -6.53 15.02 -20.32
CA LYS A 112 -5.22 15.60 -20.60
C LYS A 112 -4.43 15.82 -19.31
N GLU A 113 -5.05 16.37 -18.29
CA GLU A 113 -4.44 16.58 -16.96
C GLU A 113 -4.05 15.26 -16.31
N CYS A 114 -4.95 14.27 -16.25
CA CYS A 114 -4.67 12.96 -15.66
C CYS A 114 -3.56 12.21 -16.39
N LEU A 115 -3.55 12.22 -17.74
CA LEU A 115 -2.47 11.60 -18.51
C LEU A 115 -1.15 12.35 -18.36
N GLY A 116 -1.17 13.67 -18.19
CA GLY A 116 0.00 14.48 -17.88
C GLY A 116 0.61 14.13 -16.51
N ILE A 117 -0.22 14.03 -15.46
CA ILE A 117 0.19 13.66 -14.11
C ILE A 117 0.95 12.32 -14.09
N VAL A 118 0.51 11.35 -14.86
CA VAL A 118 1.13 10.01 -14.92
C VAL A 118 2.15 9.85 -16.05
N ASN A 119 2.54 10.93 -16.73
CA ASN A 119 3.50 10.92 -17.86
C ASN A 119 3.12 9.94 -18.99
N LEU A 120 1.84 9.92 -19.38
CA LEU A 120 1.34 9.08 -20.49
C LEU A 120 0.71 9.90 -21.63
N TRP A 121 0.79 11.25 -21.60
CA TRP A 121 0.17 12.09 -22.63
C TRP A 121 0.72 11.82 -24.03
N ASP A 122 2.03 11.65 -24.19
CA ASP A 122 2.67 11.45 -25.50
C ASP A 122 2.37 10.08 -26.12
N VAL A 123 1.91 9.14 -25.31
CA VAL A 123 1.52 7.79 -25.77
C VAL A 123 0.02 7.54 -25.69
N ARG A 124 -0.79 8.60 -25.52
CA ARG A 124 -2.26 8.54 -25.32
C ARG A 124 -3.02 7.80 -26.43
N ASP A 125 -2.48 7.79 -27.65
CA ASP A 125 -3.08 7.17 -28.83
C ASP A 125 -2.60 5.73 -29.06
N LYS A 126 -1.64 5.21 -28.25
CA LYS A 126 -1.23 3.80 -28.28
C LYS A 126 -2.26 2.91 -27.60
N LYS A 127 -2.43 1.70 -28.11
CA LYS A 127 -3.34 0.69 -27.53
C LYS A 127 -2.80 0.16 -26.20
N LEU A 128 -3.69 -0.12 -25.26
CA LEU A 128 -3.32 -0.61 -23.93
C LEU A 128 -2.62 -1.97 -23.95
N ARG A 129 -2.83 -2.79 -24.96
CA ARG A 129 -2.07 -4.04 -25.15
C ARG A 129 -0.59 -3.82 -25.38
N GLU A 130 -0.19 -2.64 -25.89
CA GLU A 130 1.20 -2.27 -26.18
C GLU A 130 1.90 -1.65 -24.97
N PHE A 131 1.16 -1.42 -23.86
CA PHE A 131 1.70 -0.82 -22.65
C PHE A 131 2.53 -1.82 -21.84
N SER A 132 3.66 -1.35 -21.28
CA SER A 132 4.40 -2.08 -20.25
C SER A 132 3.57 -2.27 -18.98
N GLY A 133 4.05 -3.10 -18.05
CA GLY A 133 3.42 -3.26 -16.74
C GLY A 133 3.26 -1.93 -16.00
N GLY A 134 4.32 -1.14 -15.97
CA GLY A 134 4.29 0.18 -15.33
C GLY A 134 3.41 1.19 -16.05
N MET A 135 3.36 1.19 -17.39
CA MET A 135 2.40 2.02 -18.12
C MET A 135 0.96 1.63 -17.81
N LYS A 136 0.66 0.32 -17.67
CA LYS A 136 -0.65 -0.18 -17.27
C LYS A 136 -1.00 0.25 -15.85
N GLN A 137 -0.05 0.24 -14.95
CA GLN A 137 -0.24 0.72 -13.59
C GLN A 137 -0.52 2.24 -13.56
N ARG A 138 0.24 3.01 -14.34
CA ARG A 138 0.06 4.46 -14.45
C ARG A 138 -1.30 4.82 -15.05
N ILE A 139 -1.80 4.11 -16.05
CA ILE A 139 -3.16 4.37 -16.59
C ILE A 139 -4.26 4.02 -15.56
N SER A 140 -4.05 3.00 -14.72
CA SER A 140 -4.96 2.68 -13.60
C SER A 140 -5.00 3.80 -12.56
N ILE A 141 -3.89 4.47 -12.32
CA ILE A 141 -3.86 5.65 -11.46
C ILE A 141 -4.56 6.83 -12.14
N ALA A 142 -4.26 7.09 -13.42
CA ALA A 142 -4.94 8.17 -14.17
C ALA A 142 -6.46 8.03 -14.11
N GLN A 143 -7.00 6.82 -14.32
CA GLN A 143 -8.45 6.58 -14.21
C GLN A 143 -9.01 6.84 -12.81
N SER A 144 -8.22 6.58 -11.76
CA SER A 144 -8.64 6.82 -10.38
C SER A 144 -8.69 8.31 -10.03
N LEU A 145 -7.94 9.14 -10.75
CA LEU A 145 -7.84 10.59 -10.54
C LEU A 145 -8.89 11.40 -11.32
N LEU A 146 -9.63 10.80 -12.25
CA LEU A 146 -10.54 11.50 -13.18
C LEU A 146 -11.56 12.42 -12.50
N ASN A 147 -12.05 12.08 -11.33
CA ASN A 147 -13.01 12.87 -10.55
C ASN A 147 -12.36 13.68 -9.44
N ASN A 148 -11.04 13.90 -9.49
CA ASN A 148 -10.25 14.55 -8.44
C ASN A 148 -10.64 14.07 -7.03
N PRO A 149 -10.40 12.78 -6.71
CA PRO A 149 -10.89 12.18 -5.48
C PRO A 149 -10.24 12.79 -4.24
N GLU A 150 -10.98 12.81 -3.14
CA GLU A 150 -10.49 13.18 -1.81
C GLU A 150 -9.79 11.99 -1.11
N ILE A 151 -10.16 10.76 -1.48
CA ILE A 151 -9.59 9.51 -0.95
C ILE A 151 -9.03 8.70 -2.11
N LEU A 152 -7.75 8.31 -2.03
CA LEU A 152 -7.10 7.45 -3.01
C LEU A 152 -6.73 6.12 -2.37
N ILE A 153 -7.24 5.03 -2.93
CA ILE A 153 -7.05 3.68 -2.42
C ILE A 153 -6.24 2.88 -3.44
N LEU A 154 -5.09 2.37 -3.02
CA LEU A 154 -4.11 1.70 -3.86
C LEU A 154 -3.82 0.30 -3.29
N ASP A 155 -4.27 -0.74 -3.98
CA ASP A 155 -4.08 -2.14 -3.55
C ASP A 155 -2.93 -2.77 -4.35
N GLU A 156 -1.78 -3.00 -3.68
CA GLU A 156 -0.53 -3.56 -4.23
C GLU A 156 -0.04 -2.82 -5.51
N PRO A 157 0.03 -1.48 -5.53
CA PRO A 157 0.23 -0.74 -6.77
C PRO A 157 1.67 -0.80 -7.31
N THR A 158 2.64 -1.26 -6.53
CA THR A 158 4.06 -1.37 -6.92
C THR A 158 4.45 -2.77 -7.38
N THR A 159 3.55 -3.73 -7.23
CA THR A 159 3.84 -5.14 -7.58
C THR A 159 4.07 -5.30 -9.08
N GLY A 160 5.22 -5.90 -9.44
CA GLY A 160 5.58 -6.17 -10.83
C GLY A 160 6.15 -4.96 -11.59
N LEU A 161 6.44 -3.86 -10.89
CA LEU A 161 7.15 -2.72 -11.46
C LEU A 161 8.66 -2.90 -11.32
N ASP A 162 9.42 -2.39 -12.30
CA ASP A 162 10.85 -2.24 -12.16
C ASP A 162 11.22 -1.14 -11.12
N PRO A 163 12.49 -1.06 -10.67
CA PRO A 163 12.88 -0.12 -9.62
C PRO A 163 12.59 1.36 -9.95
N ASP A 164 12.81 1.78 -11.19
CA ASP A 164 12.61 3.17 -11.60
C ASP A 164 11.12 3.51 -11.68
N GLU A 165 10.30 2.64 -12.26
CA GLU A 165 8.85 2.80 -12.30
C GLU A 165 8.24 2.83 -10.89
N ARG A 166 8.76 1.98 -9.99
CA ARG A 166 8.35 1.93 -8.59
C ARG A 166 8.68 3.22 -7.84
N MET A 167 9.89 3.78 -8.05
CA MET A 167 10.29 5.07 -7.48
C MET A 167 9.41 6.21 -8.00
N ASN A 168 9.18 6.27 -9.30
CA ASN A 168 8.32 7.27 -9.93
C ASN A 168 6.88 7.22 -9.37
N LEU A 169 6.35 6.01 -9.17
CA LEU A 169 5.03 5.83 -8.58
C LEU A 169 4.98 6.29 -7.12
N LYS A 170 6.00 5.97 -6.32
CA LYS A 170 6.09 6.45 -4.93
C LYS A 170 6.12 7.98 -4.85
N ASN A 171 6.93 8.62 -5.69
CA ASN A 171 6.99 10.08 -5.78
C ASN A 171 5.64 10.70 -6.15
N LEU A 172 4.94 10.09 -7.11
CA LEU A 172 3.60 10.52 -7.50
C LEU A 172 2.59 10.40 -6.36
N ILE A 173 2.59 9.28 -5.63
CA ILE A 173 1.71 9.08 -4.46
C ILE A 173 2.01 10.13 -3.40
N SER A 174 3.28 10.35 -3.09
CA SER A 174 3.71 11.33 -2.08
C SER A 174 3.29 12.75 -2.42
N SER A 175 3.23 13.12 -3.72
CA SER A 175 2.82 14.46 -4.14
C SER A 175 1.36 14.81 -3.82
N PHE A 176 0.53 13.84 -3.48
CA PHE A 176 -0.87 14.05 -3.08
C PHE A 176 -1.10 14.01 -1.56
N SER A 177 -0.04 13.80 -0.76
CA SER A 177 -0.15 13.51 0.68
C SER A 177 -0.83 14.61 1.50
N ASP A 178 -0.63 15.87 1.14
CA ASP A 178 -1.12 17.00 1.92
C ASP A 178 -2.63 17.27 1.72
N GLU A 179 -3.16 16.84 0.59
CA GLU A 179 -4.52 17.18 0.17
C GLU A 179 -5.49 15.99 0.24
N LYS A 180 -4.98 14.76 0.24
CA LYS A 180 -5.80 13.55 0.10
C LYS A 180 -5.55 12.56 1.23
N ILE A 181 -6.57 11.76 1.54
CA ILE A 181 -6.39 10.52 2.31
C ILE A 181 -5.91 9.46 1.33
N ILE A 182 -4.70 8.95 1.53
CA ILE A 182 -4.12 7.90 0.69
C ILE A 182 -3.96 6.63 1.49
N ILE A 183 -4.64 5.56 1.08
CA ILE A 183 -4.55 4.24 1.68
C ILE A 183 -3.81 3.34 0.71
N PHE A 184 -2.59 2.99 1.08
CA PHE A 184 -1.65 2.23 0.26
C PHE A 184 -1.40 0.86 0.90
N ALA A 185 -1.98 -0.21 0.34
CA ALA A 185 -1.77 -1.56 0.86
C ALA A 185 -0.69 -2.29 0.06
N THR A 186 0.22 -2.90 0.78
CA THR A 186 1.28 -3.73 0.20
C THR A 186 1.79 -4.75 1.21
N HIS A 187 2.50 -5.76 0.71
CA HIS A 187 3.32 -6.66 1.54
C HIS A 187 4.81 -6.26 1.50
N ILE A 188 5.17 -5.22 0.76
CA ILE A 188 6.55 -4.75 0.57
C ILE A 188 6.82 -3.62 1.56
N VAL A 189 7.55 -3.94 2.63
CA VAL A 189 7.79 -3.02 3.76
C VAL A 189 8.54 -1.77 3.33
N SER A 190 9.55 -1.90 2.46
CA SER A 190 10.32 -0.76 1.98
C SER A 190 9.50 0.30 1.25
N ASP A 191 8.40 -0.10 0.58
CA ASP A 191 7.53 0.88 -0.08
C ASP A 191 6.79 1.75 0.92
N VAL A 192 6.35 1.14 2.03
CA VAL A 192 5.67 1.86 3.11
C VAL A 192 6.66 2.74 3.86
N GLU A 193 7.86 2.23 4.17
CA GLU A 193 8.90 2.98 4.86
C GLU A 193 9.28 4.27 4.13
N ASP A 194 9.30 4.23 2.80
CA ASP A 194 9.71 5.36 1.96
C ASP A 194 8.67 6.49 1.90
N ILE A 195 7.36 6.18 1.91
CA ILE A 195 6.32 7.18 1.61
C ILE A 195 5.23 7.34 2.67
N ALA A 196 5.03 6.35 3.54
CA ALA A 196 3.91 6.40 4.48
C ALA A 196 4.26 7.23 5.71
N GLY A 197 3.50 8.29 5.95
CA GLY A 197 3.57 9.04 7.20
C GLY A 197 3.11 8.21 8.40
N ARG A 198 2.17 7.28 8.16
CA ARG A 198 1.63 6.37 9.19
C ARG A 198 1.56 4.94 8.67
N VAL A 199 1.96 3.99 9.50
CA VAL A 199 1.91 2.56 9.20
C VAL A 199 0.82 1.87 10.02
N VAL A 200 0.07 1.00 9.33
CA VAL A 200 -0.93 0.12 9.93
C VAL A 200 -0.50 -1.31 9.65
N ILE A 201 -0.15 -2.06 10.69
CA ILE A 201 0.15 -3.49 10.54
C ILE A 201 -1.12 -4.28 10.84
N LEU A 202 -1.58 -5.01 9.81
CA LEU A 202 -2.77 -5.84 9.86
C LEU A 202 -2.38 -7.31 9.83
N ASP A 203 -2.89 -8.10 10.78
CA ASP A 203 -2.73 -9.54 10.81
C ASP A 203 -4.03 -10.22 11.23
N LYS A 204 -4.45 -11.26 10.48
CA LYS A 204 -5.66 -12.05 10.74
C LYS A 204 -6.91 -11.20 10.98
N GLY A 205 -7.04 -10.12 10.24
CA GLY A 205 -8.17 -9.18 10.31
C GLY A 205 -8.13 -8.20 11.48
N ILE A 206 -7.03 -8.11 12.21
CA ILE A 206 -6.88 -7.24 13.39
C ILE A 206 -5.72 -6.28 13.17
N ILE A 207 -5.91 -5.01 13.55
CA ILE A 207 -4.83 -4.03 13.60
C ILE A 207 -3.91 -4.36 14.79
N LYS A 208 -2.64 -4.63 14.50
CA LYS A 208 -1.60 -4.85 15.51
C LYS A 208 -0.90 -3.54 15.87
N ILE A 209 -0.70 -2.68 14.90
CA ILE A 209 -0.06 -1.36 15.02
C ILE A 209 -0.82 -0.35 14.16
N ASN A 210 -0.92 0.88 14.66
CA ASN A 210 -1.37 2.07 13.94
C ASN A 210 -0.61 3.28 14.50
N GLU A 211 0.55 3.57 13.91
CA GLU A 211 1.50 4.56 14.44
C GLU A 211 2.11 5.40 13.32
N GLU A 212 2.63 6.58 13.64
CA GLU A 212 3.52 7.31 12.74
C GLU A 212 4.77 6.49 12.45
N THR A 213 5.14 6.36 11.17
CA THR A 213 6.24 5.50 10.72
C THR A 213 7.56 5.86 11.41
N ARG A 214 7.88 7.15 11.50
CA ARG A 214 9.11 7.62 12.16
C ARG A 214 9.09 7.36 13.66
N MET A 215 7.96 7.59 14.32
CA MET A 215 7.79 7.35 15.76
C MET A 215 7.95 5.87 16.08
N LEU A 216 7.34 5.00 15.27
CA LEU A 216 7.43 3.56 15.43
C LEU A 216 8.87 3.06 15.34
N ILE A 217 9.63 3.54 14.35
CA ILE A 217 11.04 3.16 14.14
C ILE A 217 11.92 3.70 15.27
N ASN A 218 11.74 4.95 15.67
CA ASN A 218 12.60 5.58 16.69
C ASN A 218 12.35 5.08 18.11
N ASN A 219 11.10 4.72 18.42
CA ASN A 219 10.72 4.29 19.78
C ASN A 219 10.71 2.77 19.96
N THR A 220 11.06 2.00 18.93
CA THR A 220 11.10 0.55 19.06
C THR A 220 12.18 0.08 20.04
N LYS A 221 11.82 -0.88 20.89
CA LYS A 221 12.76 -1.54 21.80
C LYS A 221 13.45 -2.76 21.17
N ILE A 222 13.18 -3.03 19.91
CA ILE A 222 13.74 -4.15 19.17
C ILE A 222 15.24 -3.91 18.97
N LYS A 223 16.06 -4.84 19.43
CA LYS A 223 17.50 -4.83 19.18
C LYS A 223 17.81 -5.56 17.90
N VAL A 224 18.50 -4.87 16.99
CA VAL A 224 18.96 -5.41 15.71
C VAL A 224 20.47 -5.40 15.67
N TRP A 225 21.03 -6.53 15.29
CA TRP A 225 22.46 -6.73 15.20
C TRP A 225 22.88 -6.96 13.76
N GLN A 226 23.88 -6.22 13.31
CA GLN A 226 24.55 -6.46 12.04
C GLN A 226 25.69 -7.44 12.28
N CYS A 227 25.62 -8.61 11.64
CA CYS A 227 26.65 -9.66 11.70
C CYS A 227 27.34 -9.76 10.35
N ASN A 228 28.66 -9.63 10.32
CA ASN A 228 29.46 -9.95 9.14
C ASN A 228 29.97 -11.39 9.26
N LEU A 229 29.56 -12.27 8.35
CA LEU A 229 29.80 -13.72 8.39
C LEU A 229 30.70 -14.14 7.23
N LYS A 230 31.58 -15.10 7.48
CA LYS A 230 32.63 -15.48 6.54
C LYS A 230 32.17 -16.48 5.47
N ASP A 231 31.14 -17.27 5.76
CA ASP A 231 30.69 -18.32 4.86
C ASP A 231 29.20 -18.65 4.99
N ALA A 232 28.70 -19.48 4.08
CA ALA A 232 27.30 -19.92 4.05
C ALA A 232 26.90 -20.80 5.26
N LYS A 233 27.84 -21.46 5.93
CA LYS A 233 27.54 -22.30 7.10
C LYS A 233 27.21 -21.45 8.31
N GLU A 234 27.97 -20.36 8.52
CA GLU A 234 27.66 -19.35 9.54
C GLU A 234 26.31 -18.69 9.30
N VAL A 235 26.00 -18.32 8.04
CA VAL A 235 24.69 -17.75 7.68
C VAL A 235 23.56 -18.70 8.00
N ASN A 236 23.69 -19.99 7.66
CA ASN A 236 22.67 -20.99 7.96
C ASN A 236 22.51 -21.21 9.47
N SER A 237 23.62 -21.25 10.21
CA SER A 237 23.59 -21.36 11.67
C SER A 237 22.82 -20.20 12.31
N ILE A 238 23.08 -18.96 11.89
CA ILE A 238 22.36 -17.79 12.40
C ILE A 238 20.88 -17.84 12.03
N LYS A 239 20.53 -18.16 10.77
CA LYS A 239 19.13 -18.27 10.33
C LYS A 239 18.33 -19.34 11.10
N ASN A 240 18.98 -20.42 11.51
CA ASN A 240 18.32 -21.49 12.27
C ASN A 240 18.08 -21.12 13.74
N ASN A 241 18.93 -20.27 14.31
CA ASN A 241 18.89 -19.93 15.73
C ASN A 241 18.25 -18.59 16.04
N TYR A 242 18.18 -17.70 15.04
CA TYR A 242 17.72 -16.32 15.24
C TYR A 242 16.79 -15.87 14.13
N LYS A 243 15.90 -14.94 14.45
CA LYS A 243 15.05 -14.23 13.49
C LYS A 243 15.91 -13.24 12.69
N THR A 244 15.96 -13.40 11.37
CA THR A 244 16.75 -12.54 10.48
C THR A 244 15.85 -11.66 9.62
N SER A 245 16.23 -10.40 9.42
CA SER A 245 15.48 -9.47 8.55
C SER A 245 16.09 -9.40 7.14
N LYS A 246 17.40 -9.27 7.05
CA LYS A 246 18.09 -9.07 5.77
C LYS A 246 19.37 -9.89 5.71
N VAL A 247 19.67 -10.44 4.53
CA VAL A 247 20.94 -11.10 4.23
C VAL A 247 21.47 -10.52 2.92
N GLN A 248 22.69 -10.01 2.94
CA GLN A 248 23.38 -9.50 1.76
C GLN A 248 24.68 -10.27 1.60
N TYR A 249 24.88 -10.89 0.43
CA TYR A 249 26.11 -11.63 0.12
C TYR A 249 27.09 -10.71 -0.59
N HIS A 250 28.34 -10.74 -0.14
CA HIS A 250 29.49 -10.08 -0.75
C HIS A 250 30.53 -11.16 -1.08
N ASN A 251 31.53 -10.87 -1.87
CA ASN A 251 32.57 -11.80 -2.32
C ASN A 251 33.12 -12.70 -1.20
N GLY A 252 32.43 -13.82 -0.93
CA GLY A 252 32.82 -14.81 0.10
C GLY A 252 32.35 -14.51 1.55
N THR A 253 31.70 -13.37 1.78
CA THR A 253 31.14 -13.00 3.10
C THR A 253 29.64 -12.66 2.98
N ALA A 254 28.95 -12.55 4.11
CA ALA A 254 27.57 -12.11 4.15
C ALA A 254 27.30 -11.18 5.34
N ASP A 255 26.59 -10.10 5.08
CA ASP A 255 26.02 -9.26 6.09
C ASP A 255 24.61 -9.71 6.43
N VAL A 256 24.37 -10.02 7.69
CA VAL A 256 23.07 -10.49 8.19
C VAL A 256 22.57 -9.58 9.28
N ARG A 257 21.33 -9.09 9.13
CA ARG A 257 20.64 -8.36 10.19
C ARG A 257 19.81 -9.33 11.02
N VAL A 258 20.04 -9.35 12.32
CA VAL A 258 19.49 -10.31 13.28
C VAL A 258 18.67 -9.58 14.33
N ILE A 259 17.44 -10.01 14.55
CA ILE A 259 16.57 -9.53 15.62
C ILE A 259 16.82 -10.41 16.86
N SER A 260 17.43 -9.85 17.90
CA SER A 260 17.72 -10.59 19.13
C SER A 260 17.92 -9.67 20.33
N SER A 261 17.40 -10.05 21.49
CA SER A 261 17.63 -9.33 22.76
C SER A 261 19.08 -9.46 23.25
N VAL A 262 19.79 -10.50 22.84
CA VAL A 262 21.18 -10.78 23.17
C VAL A 262 22.06 -10.69 21.93
N LYS A 263 23.34 -10.44 22.12
CA LYS A 263 24.33 -10.39 21.03
C LYS A 263 24.48 -11.78 20.39
N PRO A 264 24.11 -11.93 19.09
CA PRO A 264 24.01 -13.26 18.46
C PRO A 264 25.36 -13.84 18.00
N TYR A 265 26.37 -12.98 17.80
CA TYR A 265 27.69 -13.36 17.29
C TYR A 265 28.76 -12.42 17.83
N GLU A 266 29.99 -12.90 17.97
CA GLU A 266 31.09 -12.15 18.62
C GLU A 266 31.32 -10.77 17.96
N ASN A 267 31.34 -10.75 16.63
CA ASN A 267 31.56 -9.53 15.82
C ASN A 267 30.29 -8.76 15.51
N ALA A 268 29.14 -9.11 16.12
CA ALA A 268 27.90 -8.40 15.86
C ALA A 268 27.91 -6.98 16.42
N VAL A 269 27.43 -6.02 15.63
CA VAL A 269 27.31 -4.61 15.99
C VAL A 269 25.83 -4.26 16.13
N LEU A 270 25.47 -3.58 17.21
CA LEU A 270 24.11 -3.07 17.39
C LEU A 270 23.84 -1.97 16.38
N VAL A 271 22.73 -2.07 15.64
CA VAL A 271 22.32 -1.10 14.62
C VAL A 271 20.87 -0.68 14.86
N GLN A 272 20.48 0.46 14.31
CA GLN A 272 19.10 0.93 14.39
C GLN A 272 18.18 -0.03 13.66
N ALA A 273 17.04 -0.36 14.27
CA ALA A 273 15.96 -1.11 13.62
C ALA A 273 15.31 -0.24 12.54
N GLY A 274 14.92 -0.86 11.42
CA GLY A 274 14.03 -0.28 10.41
C GLY A 274 12.61 -0.81 10.52
N LEU A 275 11.74 -0.37 9.64
CA LEU A 275 10.35 -0.83 9.62
C LEU A 275 10.25 -2.34 9.34
N GLU A 276 11.21 -2.93 8.60
CA GLU A 276 11.21 -4.36 8.29
C GLU A 276 11.38 -5.23 9.56
N GLU A 277 12.26 -4.84 10.47
CA GLU A 277 12.45 -5.54 11.73
C GLU A 277 11.22 -5.41 12.64
N VAL A 278 10.65 -4.22 12.70
CA VAL A 278 9.41 -3.98 13.45
C VAL A 278 8.28 -4.84 12.88
N TYR A 279 8.09 -4.82 11.57
CA TYR A 279 7.06 -5.64 10.91
C TYR A 279 7.24 -7.13 11.20
N LYS A 280 8.47 -7.64 11.11
CA LYS A 280 8.78 -9.05 11.40
C LYS A 280 8.51 -9.44 12.85
N GLU A 281 8.57 -8.52 13.80
CA GLU A 281 8.28 -8.81 15.20
C GLU A 281 6.78 -9.05 15.44
N PHE A 282 5.92 -8.35 14.69
CA PHE A 282 4.46 -8.44 14.86
C PHE A 282 3.78 -9.49 13.97
N ILE A 283 4.48 -9.98 12.95
CA ILE A 283 3.98 -11.01 12.05
C ILE A 283 4.78 -12.30 12.29
N ASN A 284 4.13 -13.30 12.89
CA ASN A 284 4.66 -14.64 13.10
C ASN A 284 4.12 -15.62 12.08
#